data_12acd534e3686dfad6c3b1bb7dd2f97d
#
_entry.id   12acd534e3686dfad6c3b1bb7dd2f97d
#
_cell.length_a   1.000
_cell.length_b   1.000
_cell.length_c   1.000
_cell.angle_alpha   90.00
_cell.angle_beta   90.00
_cell.angle_gamma   90.00
#
_symmetry.space_group_name_H-M   'P 1'
#
loop_
_entity.id
_entity.type
_entity.pdbx_description
1 polymer ?
#
loop_
_entity_poly.entity_id
_entity_poly.type
_entity_poly.pdbx_seq_one_letter_code
_entity_poly.pdbx_strand_id
1 'polypeptide(L)'
;GIFSPRVNASIDLIPNLLSLQGGYGIAAKMPSLLYLYPENAYFEYININELTNENIPESQRLFMTTTEVRQVDNSDLKIAQNHKAEVGFNLRVGKTNLNVIAYKERLKDGYVMSQTFNTFNTFIYNEYQRTENGIELSSSLPVLSTYAKPTNNLNIETKGLEFDLNIGRIDAIRTAFQINGSWMRTKSWRQGYSFYDNSEDAASARKPVAIYSQEGNASYKQQFVTTLRATHNIPRIGFVVTMTAQAIWQQSNWNTFGNDSIPVGYLALEDASVNMFPKGKYTTTQQVKDAGYGYMLNNVSHNNAIKESYSPYFCFNLNVTKEISNMLRVSFFANNMFRSYPRRESKRNPGSYIQLNNRFFFGLELSLTL
;
A
#
# COMPACT_ATOMS: atom_id res chain seq x y z
N GLY A 1 -0.56 -28.64 4.76
CA GLY A 1 -1.94 -28.26 4.41
C GLY A 1 -2.32 -26.95 5.09
N ILE A 2 -3.17 -26.13 4.43
CA ILE A 2 -3.64 -24.87 4.97
C ILE A 2 -5.06 -25.08 5.47
N PHE A 3 -5.29 -24.79 6.75
CA PHE A 3 -6.61 -24.84 7.35
C PHE A 3 -7.23 -23.44 7.32
N SER A 4 -8.38 -23.29 6.62
CA SER A 4 -9.11 -22.03 6.46
C SER A 4 -10.55 -22.17 6.97
N PRO A 5 -10.77 -22.26 8.29
CA PRO A 5 -12.08 -22.47 8.87
C PRO A 5 -12.95 -21.23 8.70
N ARG A 6 -14.28 -21.47 8.53
CA ARG A 6 -15.31 -20.44 8.53
C ARG A 6 -16.52 -20.92 9.29
N VAL A 7 -17.05 -20.07 10.15
CA VAL A 7 -18.29 -20.31 10.88
C VAL A 7 -19.17 -19.08 10.69
N ASN A 8 -20.40 -19.29 10.20
CA ASN A 8 -21.41 -18.26 10.08
C ASN A 8 -22.67 -18.72 10.80
N ALA A 9 -23.33 -17.79 11.49
CA ALA A 9 -24.59 -18.03 12.16
C ALA A 9 -25.58 -16.92 11.83
N SER A 10 -26.84 -17.27 11.69
CA SER A 10 -27.94 -16.32 11.53
C SER A 10 -29.11 -16.80 12.39
N ILE A 11 -29.81 -15.85 13.01
CA ILE A 11 -30.99 -16.11 13.83
C ILE A 11 -32.05 -15.07 13.54
N ASP A 12 -33.27 -15.53 13.30
CA ASP A 12 -34.44 -14.66 13.17
C ASP A 12 -34.97 -14.31 14.55
N LEU A 13 -34.75 -13.05 14.99
CA LEU A 13 -35.30 -12.56 16.25
C LEU A 13 -36.79 -12.30 16.12
N ILE A 14 -37.24 -11.80 14.98
CA ILE A 14 -38.63 -11.56 14.63
C ILE A 14 -38.80 -12.12 13.21
N PRO A 15 -39.58 -13.17 13.00
CA PRO A 15 -39.80 -13.79 11.71
C PRO A 15 -40.19 -12.75 10.63
N ASN A 16 -39.54 -12.80 9.47
CA ASN A 16 -39.74 -11.90 8.33
C ASN A 16 -39.50 -10.41 8.58
N LEU A 17 -39.04 -10.00 9.77
CA LEU A 17 -38.76 -8.61 10.10
C LEU A 17 -37.31 -8.37 10.48
N LEU A 18 -36.77 -9.10 11.46
CA LEU A 18 -35.44 -8.83 12.00
C LEU A 18 -34.64 -10.11 12.18
N SER A 19 -33.51 -10.21 11.52
CA SER A 19 -32.50 -11.25 11.73
C SER A 19 -31.16 -10.66 12.15
N LEU A 20 -30.44 -11.38 13.03
CA LEU A 20 -29.06 -11.14 13.37
C LEU A 20 -28.19 -12.15 12.63
N GLN A 21 -27.01 -11.70 12.25
CA GLN A 21 -26.00 -12.53 11.60
C GLN A 21 -24.62 -12.24 12.21
N GLY A 22 -23.79 -13.26 12.22
CA GLY A 22 -22.41 -13.13 12.65
C GLY A 22 -21.54 -14.18 12.02
N GLY A 23 -20.27 -13.90 11.88
CA GLY A 23 -19.33 -14.80 11.26
C GLY A 23 -17.91 -14.59 11.74
N TYR A 24 -17.15 -15.66 11.72
CA TYR A 24 -15.71 -15.63 11.89
C TYR A 24 -15.06 -16.57 10.88
N GLY A 25 -13.98 -16.11 10.26
CA GLY A 25 -13.24 -16.93 9.32
C GLY A 25 -11.76 -16.59 9.26
N ILE A 26 -10.99 -17.61 8.88
CA ILE A 26 -9.58 -17.48 8.57
C ILE A 26 -9.41 -17.81 7.09
N ALA A 27 -8.82 -16.90 6.33
CA ALA A 27 -8.48 -17.13 4.93
C ALA A 27 -6.97 -17.08 4.74
N ALA A 28 -6.43 -18.09 4.07
CA ALA A 28 -5.03 -18.10 3.66
C ALA A 28 -4.85 -17.21 2.41
N LYS A 29 -3.81 -16.42 2.41
CA LYS A 29 -3.40 -15.63 1.25
C LYS A 29 -2.08 -16.17 0.73
N MET A 30 -2.09 -16.75 -0.45
CA MET A 30 -0.87 -17.25 -1.09
C MET A 30 0.02 -16.09 -1.53
N PRO A 31 1.36 -16.27 -1.52
CA PRO A 31 2.28 -15.29 -2.08
C PRO A 31 2.10 -15.21 -3.60
N SER A 32 2.36 -14.04 -4.18
CA SER A 32 2.46 -13.89 -5.62
C SER A 32 3.76 -14.49 -6.16
N LEU A 33 3.85 -14.65 -7.48
CA LEU A 33 5.05 -15.20 -8.15
C LEU A 33 6.32 -14.41 -7.81
N LEU A 34 6.22 -13.11 -7.64
CA LEU A 34 7.35 -12.26 -7.23
C LEU A 34 7.98 -12.69 -5.89
N TYR A 35 7.14 -13.16 -4.94
CA TYR A 35 7.62 -13.63 -3.65
C TYR A 35 8.05 -15.09 -3.67
N LEU A 36 7.45 -15.90 -4.56
CA LEU A 36 7.81 -17.34 -4.71
C LEU A 36 9.12 -17.53 -5.49
N TYR A 37 9.35 -16.68 -6.48
CA TYR A 37 10.48 -16.74 -7.40
C TYR A 37 11.17 -15.38 -7.46
N PRO A 38 11.82 -14.97 -6.36
CA PRO A 38 12.56 -13.71 -6.35
C PRO A 38 13.76 -13.82 -7.29
N GLU A 39 14.04 -12.73 -8.00
CA GLU A 39 15.24 -12.62 -8.81
C GLU A 39 16.49 -12.48 -7.93
N ASN A 40 17.66 -12.88 -8.44
CA ASN A 40 18.92 -12.65 -7.80
C ASN A 40 19.19 -11.14 -7.67
N ALA A 41 19.87 -10.74 -6.62
CA ALA A 41 20.36 -9.38 -6.45
C ALA A 41 21.74 -9.24 -7.11
N TYR A 42 21.90 -8.20 -7.94
CA TYR A 42 23.13 -7.90 -8.65
C TYR A 42 23.67 -6.56 -8.15
N PHE A 43 24.98 -6.53 -7.84
CA PHE A 43 25.68 -5.32 -7.41
C PHE A 43 26.85 -5.09 -8.36
N GLU A 44 26.88 -3.93 -9.00
CA GLU A 44 27.97 -3.53 -9.87
C GLU A 44 28.71 -2.33 -9.28
N TYR A 45 29.98 -2.51 -9.03
CA TYR A 45 30.88 -1.45 -8.53
C TYR A 45 31.95 -1.17 -9.57
N ILE A 46 32.11 0.11 -9.93
CA ILE A 46 33.06 0.54 -10.93
C ILE A 46 34.47 0.54 -10.33
N ASN A 47 35.33 -0.34 -10.79
CA ASN A 47 36.72 -0.46 -10.36
C ASN A 47 37.63 0.57 -11.03
N ILE A 48 37.39 0.85 -12.33
CA ILE A 48 38.05 1.91 -13.10
C ILE A 48 37.11 2.36 -14.22
N ASN A 49 37.05 3.67 -14.45
CA ASN A 49 36.26 4.25 -15.54
C ASN A 49 37.05 5.34 -16.23
N GLU A 50 37.55 5.05 -17.41
CA GLU A 50 38.30 5.96 -18.27
C GLU A 50 37.52 6.40 -19.52
N LEU A 51 36.22 6.01 -19.66
CA LEU A 51 35.45 6.24 -20.89
C LEU A 51 35.37 7.70 -21.30
N THR A 52 35.35 8.62 -20.34
CA THR A 52 35.26 10.06 -20.57
C THR A 52 36.62 10.78 -20.48
N ASN A 53 37.73 10.06 -20.30
CA ASN A 53 39.06 10.66 -20.19
C ASN A 53 39.63 10.94 -21.59
N GLU A 54 39.57 12.20 -22.02
CA GLU A 54 40.05 12.63 -23.35
C GLU A 54 41.58 12.57 -23.48
N ASN A 55 42.32 12.47 -22.39
CA ASN A 55 43.79 12.33 -22.41
C ASN A 55 44.27 10.95 -22.81
N ILE A 56 43.34 9.96 -22.86
CA ILE A 56 43.62 8.60 -23.26
C ILE A 56 42.97 8.34 -24.61
N PRO A 57 43.72 7.79 -25.59
CA PRO A 57 43.14 7.35 -26.87
C PRO A 57 41.92 6.44 -26.62
N GLU A 58 40.84 6.64 -27.35
CA GLU A 58 39.59 5.91 -27.16
C GLU A 58 39.78 4.37 -27.16
N SER A 59 40.64 3.86 -28.02
CA SER A 59 40.97 2.43 -28.12
C SER A 59 41.76 1.88 -26.91
N GLN A 60 42.24 2.74 -26.02
CA GLN A 60 43.00 2.39 -24.81
C GLN A 60 42.26 2.70 -23.51
N ARG A 61 41.07 3.31 -23.59
CA ARG A 61 40.25 3.58 -22.43
C ARG A 61 39.71 2.27 -21.86
N LEU A 62 39.76 2.16 -20.53
CA LEU A 62 39.31 0.98 -19.80
C LEU A 62 38.08 1.30 -18.97
N PHE A 63 37.14 0.40 -19.01
CA PHE A 63 36.00 0.35 -18.08
C PHE A 63 35.92 -1.05 -17.49
N MET A 64 36.01 -1.14 -16.17
CA MET A 64 35.94 -2.42 -15.46
C MET A 64 35.04 -2.30 -14.23
N THR A 65 34.22 -3.30 -14.00
CA THR A 65 33.34 -3.41 -12.85
C THR A 65 33.54 -4.72 -12.13
N THR A 66 33.29 -4.72 -10.83
CA THR A 66 33.08 -5.94 -10.04
C THR A 66 31.59 -6.18 -9.91
N THR A 67 31.10 -7.34 -10.35
CA THR A 67 29.71 -7.75 -10.20
C THR A 67 29.61 -8.82 -9.11
N GLU A 68 28.87 -8.50 -8.04
CA GLU A 68 28.47 -9.44 -7.01
C GLU A 68 27.05 -9.92 -7.26
N VAL A 69 26.83 -11.23 -7.22
CA VAL A 69 25.52 -11.85 -7.42
C VAL A 69 25.10 -12.55 -6.14
N ARG A 70 23.92 -12.18 -5.60
CA ARG A 70 23.38 -12.80 -4.38
C ARG A 70 22.08 -13.51 -4.70
N GLN A 71 22.00 -14.78 -4.36
CA GLN A 71 20.74 -15.54 -4.46
C GLN A 71 19.79 -15.07 -3.36
N VAL A 72 18.59 -14.70 -3.74
CA VAL A 72 17.55 -14.25 -2.79
C VAL A 72 16.83 -15.48 -2.25
N ASP A 73 17.05 -15.77 -0.96
CA ASP A 73 16.39 -16.86 -0.26
C ASP A 73 15.01 -16.46 0.28
N ASN A 74 14.00 -17.28 0.00
CA ASN A 74 12.64 -17.14 0.48
C ASN A 74 12.13 -18.38 1.22
N SER A 75 13.01 -19.28 1.63
CA SER A 75 12.68 -20.56 2.29
C SER A 75 11.91 -20.39 3.60
N ASP A 76 12.09 -19.25 4.29
CA ASP A 76 11.40 -18.90 5.55
C ASP A 76 9.99 -18.35 5.34
N LEU A 77 9.53 -18.20 4.09
CA LEU A 77 8.27 -17.56 3.77
C LEU A 77 7.08 -18.38 4.26
N LYS A 78 6.25 -17.77 5.11
CA LYS A 78 5.04 -18.37 5.66
C LYS A 78 3.83 -17.92 4.84
N ILE A 79 2.75 -18.70 4.91
CA ILE A 79 1.50 -18.31 4.28
C ILE A 79 0.80 -17.27 5.15
N ALA A 80 0.49 -16.12 4.55
CA ALA A 80 -0.22 -15.06 5.22
C ALA A 80 -1.66 -15.47 5.56
N GLN A 81 -2.14 -15.08 6.72
CA GLN A 81 -3.47 -15.39 7.20
C GLN A 81 -4.29 -14.13 7.45
N ASN A 82 -5.51 -14.15 6.93
CA ASN A 82 -6.47 -13.09 7.14
C ASN A 82 -7.59 -13.60 8.05
N HIS A 83 -7.72 -13.00 9.24
CA HIS A 83 -8.76 -13.27 10.22
C HIS A 83 -9.85 -12.22 10.09
N LYS A 84 -11.09 -12.63 9.84
CA LYS A 84 -12.24 -11.73 9.74
C LYS A 84 -13.30 -12.14 10.74
N ALA A 85 -13.76 -11.18 11.55
CA ALA A 85 -14.95 -11.28 12.39
C ALA A 85 -15.96 -10.25 11.95
N GLU A 86 -17.23 -10.63 11.86
CA GLU A 86 -18.32 -9.75 11.48
C GLU A 86 -19.58 -10.02 12.30
N VAL A 87 -20.36 -8.96 12.53
CA VAL A 87 -21.68 -9.01 13.14
C VAL A 87 -22.58 -8.00 12.44
N GLY A 88 -23.81 -8.37 12.24
CA GLY A 88 -24.75 -7.51 11.54
C GLY A 88 -26.19 -7.88 11.81
N PHE A 89 -27.09 -7.07 11.27
CA PHE A 89 -28.51 -7.33 11.27
C PHE A 89 -29.12 -7.03 9.90
N ASN A 90 -30.21 -7.72 9.63
CA ASN A 90 -31.06 -7.46 8.48
C ASN A 90 -32.47 -7.12 8.99
N LEU A 91 -32.96 -5.94 8.58
CA LEU A 91 -34.30 -5.45 8.90
C LEU A 91 -35.13 -5.36 7.61
N ARG A 92 -36.24 -6.06 7.57
CA ARG A 92 -37.16 -6.07 6.41
C ARG A 92 -38.54 -5.53 6.80
N VAL A 93 -38.96 -4.44 6.15
CA VAL A 93 -40.28 -3.82 6.36
C VAL A 93 -40.95 -3.68 5.01
N GLY A 94 -41.90 -4.55 4.70
CA GLY A 94 -42.57 -4.61 3.40
C GLY A 94 -41.58 -4.84 2.25
N LYS A 95 -41.44 -3.88 1.33
CA LYS A 95 -40.49 -3.91 0.22
C LYS A 95 -39.11 -3.39 0.60
N THR A 96 -38.98 -2.77 1.76
CA THR A 96 -37.71 -2.13 2.22
C THR A 96 -36.88 -3.15 2.98
N ASN A 97 -35.60 -3.21 2.66
CA ASN A 97 -34.61 -4.05 3.34
C ASN A 97 -33.40 -3.20 3.72
N LEU A 98 -33.02 -3.26 5.01
CA LEU A 98 -31.79 -2.64 5.53
C LEU A 98 -30.88 -3.74 6.08
N ASN A 99 -29.68 -3.85 5.50
CA ASN A 99 -28.61 -4.70 6.03
C ASN A 99 -27.52 -3.81 6.60
N VAL A 100 -27.04 -4.11 7.82
CA VAL A 100 -25.93 -3.40 8.45
C VAL A 100 -24.95 -4.43 8.98
N ILE A 101 -23.66 -4.25 8.67
CA ILE A 101 -22.58 -5.16 9.07
C ILE A 101 -21.42 -4.32 9.64
N ALA A 102 -21.00 -4.66 10.86
CA ALA A 102 -19.74 -4.21 11.42
C ALA A 102 -18.72 -5.34 11.35
N TYR A 103 -17.49 -5.03 10.95
CA TYR A 103 -16.45 -6.04 10.82
C TYR A 103 -15.09 -5.57 11.33
N LYS A 104 -14.28 -6.54 11.70
CA LYS A 104 -12.85 -6.38 11.95
C LYS A 104 -12.10 -7.47 11.21
N GLU A 105 -11.08 -7.04 10.47
CA GLU A 105 -10.22 -7.90 9.66
C GLU A 105 -8.77 -7.66 10.03
N ARG A 106 -7.98 -8.73 10.13
CA ARG A 106 -6.56 -8.65 10.43
C ARG A 106 -5.76 -9.63 9.58
N LEU A 107 -4.98 -9.05 8.66
CA LEU A 107 -3.94 -9.79 7.95
C LEU A 107 -2.71 -9.87 8.85
N LYS A 108 -2.25 -11.09 9.11
CA LYS A 108 -0.98 -11.42 9.79
C LYS A 108 -0.02 -12.04 8.78
N ASP A 109 1.26 -11.86 9.02
CA ASP A 109 2.33 -12.44 8.20
C ASP A 109 2.21 -12.07 6.70
N GLY A 110 1.74 -10.84 6.42
CA GLY A 110 1.61 -10.32 5.06
C GLY A 110 2.96 -10.17 4.39
N TYR A 111 2.97 -10.34 3.06
CA TYR A 111 4.20 -10.33 2.26
C TYR A 111 4.66 -8.91 1.97
N VAL A 112 5.98 -8.72 2.08
CA VAL A 112 6.66 -7.50 1.66
C VAL A 112 8.12 -7.80 1.36
N MET A 113 8.70 -7.10 0.39
CA MET A 113 10.15 -7.08 0.18
C MET A 113 10.77 -6.20 1.25
N SER A 114 11.72 -6.73 2.02
CA SER A 114 12.44 -5.97 3.05
C SER A 114 13.84 -6.53 3.28
N GLN A 115 14.69 -5.65 3.76
CA GLN A 115 16.01 -6.02 4.29
C GLN A 115 15.84 -6.74 5.63
N THR A 116 16.74 -7.65 5.91
CA THR A 116 16.89 -8.37 7.20
C THR A 116 18.36 -8.41 7.56
N PHE A 117 18.71 -8.81 8.76
CA PHE A 117 20.13 -8.96 9.14
C PHE A 117 20.91 -9.88 8.18
N ASN A 118 20.26 -10.89 7.63
CA ASN A 118 20.88 -11.86 6.74
C ASN A 118 21.00 -11.40 5.28
N THR A 119 20.50 -10.21 4.93
CA THR A 119 20.62 -9.66 3.57
C THR A 119 21.82 -8.73 3.42
N PHE A 120 22.56 -8.49 4.49
CA PHE A 120 23.77 -7.67 4.47
C PHE A 120 25.02 -8.54 4.29
N ASN A 121 25.93 -8.09 3.43
CA ASN A 121 27.19 -8.75 3.19
C ASN A 121 28.30 -7.74 2.99
N THR A 122 29.44 -8.02 3.56
CA THR A 122 30.68 -7.28 3.31
C THR A 122 31.50 -8.03 2.28
N PHE A 123 32.07 -7.31 1.33
CA PHE A 123 33.08 -7.82 0.41
C PHE A 123 34.19 -6.79 0.20
N ILE A 124 35.34 -7.23 -0.31
CA ILE A 124 36.46 -6.34 -0.58
C ILE A 124 36.31 -5.77 -1.99
N TYR A 125 36.18 -4.46 -2.05
CA TYR A 125 36.09 -3.70 -3.28
C TYR A 125 37.46 -3.08 -3.62
N ASN A 126 37.94 -3.32 -4.85
CA ASN A 126 39.20 -2.83 -5.36
C ASN A 126 38.97 -1.70 -6.36
N GLU A 127 39.64 -0.58 -6.14
CA GLU A 127 39.73 0.51 -7.12
C GLU A 127 41.09 0.47 -7.81
N TYR A 128 41.13 0.71 -9.09
CA TYR A 128 42.34 0.74 -9.88
C TYR A 128 42.51 2.09 -10.53
N GLN A 129 43.77 2.43 -10.80
CA GLN A 129 44.14 3.64 -11.50
C GLN A 129 45.22 3.34 -12.55
N ARG A 130 45.24 4.16 -13.60
CA ARG A 130 46.31 4.09 -14.59
C ARG A 130 47.53 4.85 -14.10
N THR A 131 48.69 4.21 -14.19
CA THR A 131 50.01 4.77 -13.91
C THR A 131 50.88 4.68 -15.15
N GLU A 132 52.12 5.19 -15.08
CA GLU A 132 53.11 5.00 -16.15
C GLU A 132 53.49 3.51 -16.37
N ASN A 133 53.31 2.69 -15.35
CA ASN A 133 53.61 1.25 -15.41
C ASN A 133 52.41 0.37 -15.82
N GLY A 134 51.24 0.99 -16.05
CA GLY A 134 50.02 0.28 -16.45
C GLY A 134 48.86 0.54 -15.47
N ILE A 135 48.00 -0.45 -15.30
CA ILE A 135 46.85 -0.39 -14.37
C ILE A 135 47.30 -0.97 -13.03
N GLU A 136 47.22 -0.17 -11.97
CA GLU A 136 47.65 -0.55 -10.63
C GLU A 136 46.49 -0.42 -9.62
N LEU A 137 46.49 -1.25 -8.57
CA LEU A 137 45.54 -1.16 -7.48
C LEU A 137 45.74 0.13 -6.69
N SER A 138 44.69 0.96 -6.66
CA SER A 138 44.69 2.25 -5.96
C SER A 138 44.23 2.09 -4.51
N SER A 139 43.14 1.34 -4.32
CA SER A 139 42.61 1.06 -2.97
C SER A 139 41.95 -0.32 -2.91
N SER A 140 41.92 -0.88 -1.71
CA SER A 140 41.25 -2.17 -1.41
C SER A 140 40.54 -2.01 -0.08
N LEU A 141 39.20 -1.86 -0.12
CA LEU A 141 38.43 -1.47 1.06
C LEU A 141 37.19 -2.36 1.21
N PRO A 142 36.78 -2.65 2.45
CA PRO A 142 35.49 -3.31 2.67
C PRO A 142 34.33 -2.41 2.28
N VAL A 143 33.32 -2.97 1.65
CA VAL A 143 32.03 -2.32 1.34
C VAL A 143 30.90 -3.24 1.82
N LEU A 144 29.86 -2.63 2.38
CA LEU A 144 28.69 -3.33 2.89
C LEU A 144 27.54 -3.19 1.91
N SER A 145 27.11 -4.28 1.31
CA SER A 145 25.98 -4.33 0.38
C SER A 145 24.77 -5.00 1.01
N THR A 146 23.58 -4.69 0.52
CA THR A 146 22.34 -5.29 0.99
C THR A 146 21.31 -5.38 -0.13
N TYR A 147 20.38 -6.31 0.01
CA TYR A 147 19.24 -6.45 -0.89
C TYR A 147 17.95 -6.69 -0.10
N ALA A 148 16.80 -6.51 -0.76
CA ALA A 148 15.52 -6.86 -0.18
C ALA A 148 15.12 -8.29 -0.54
N LYS A 149 14.63 -9.05 0.43
CA LYS A 149 14.07 -10.38 0.23
C LYS A 149 12.60 -10.45 0.63
N PRO A 150 11.82 -11.43 0.12
CA PRO A 150 10.48 -11.70 0.61
C PRO A 150 10.45 -11.99 2.10
N THR A 151 9.57 -11.31 2.83
CA THR A 151 9.38 -11.50 4.28
C THR A 151 7.90 -11.47 4.64
N ASN A 152 7.57 -11.92 5.86
CA ASN A 152 6.23 -11.94 6.44
C ASN A 152 6.05 -10.87 7.54
N ASN A 153 6.70 -9.73 7.44
CA ASN A 153 6.68 -8.74 8.52
C ASN A 153 5.59 -7.66 8.39
N LEU A 154 4.69 -7.75 7.38
CA LEU A 154 3.59 -6.84 7.17
C LEU A 154 2.34 -7.30 7.94
N ASN A 155 1.73 -6.37 8.69
CA ASN A 155 0.44 -6.55 9.34
C ASN A 155 -0.54 -5.45 8.88
N ILE A 156 -1.80 -5.83 8.68
CA ILE A 156 -2.87 -4.89 8.32
C ILE A 156 -4.08 -5.19 9.20
N GLU A 157 -4.63 -4.17 9.85
CA GLU A 157 -5.90 -4.25 10.55
C GLU A 157 -6.89 -3.29 9.91
N THR A 158 -8.06 -3.80 9.52
CA THR A 158 -9.17 -3.00 8.99
C THR A 158 -10.39 -3.19 9.89
N LYS A 159 -11.04 -2.08 10.24
CA LYS A 159 -12.35 -2.04 10.90
C LYS A 159 -13.30 -1.30 9.99
N GLY A 160 -14.52 -1.79 9.88
CA GLY A 160 -15.52 -1.16 9.03
C GLY A 160 -16.93 -1.33 9.52
N LEU A 161 -17.78 -0.44 9.00
CA LEU A 161 -19.23 -0.49 9.11
C LEU A 161 -19.79 -0.30 7.70
N GLU A 162 -20.60 -1.24 7.26
CA GLU A 162 -21.25 -1.21 5.96
C GLU A 162 -22.76 -1.27 6.13
N PHE A 163 -23.47 -0.56 5.29
CA PHE A 163 -24.92 -0.67 5.23
C PHE A 163 -25.42 -0.66 3.78
N ASP A 164 -26.49 -1.40 3.54
CA ASP A 164 -27.26 -1.40 2.30
C ASP A 164 -28.74 -1.25 2.65
N LEU A 165 -29.33 -0.16 2.21
CA LEU A 165 -30.73 0.15 2.33
C LEU A 165 -31.38 0.08 0.94
N ASN A 166 -32.11 -0.97 0.68
CA ASN A 166 -32.96 -1.10 -0.51
C ASN A 166 -34.39 -0.71 -0.14
N ILE A 167 -34.85 0.46 -0.58
CA ILE A 167 -36.20 0.95 -0.34
C ILE A 167 -37.21 0.21 -1.23
N GLY A 168 -36.72 -0.42 -2.31
CA GLY A 168 -37.54 -1.04 -3.32
C GLY A 168 -38.12 -0.01 -4.31
N ARG A 169 -39.10 -0.48 -5.09
CA ARG A 169 -39.76 0.37 -6.07
C ARG A 169 -40.98 1.06 -5.45
N ILE A 170 -41.06 2.37 -5.58
CA ILE A 170 -42.22 3.18 -5.28
C ILE A 170 -43.08 3.23 -6.55
N ASP A 171 -44.17 2.48 -6.58
CA ASP A 171 -44.95 2.24 -7.80
C ASP A 171 -45.59 3.53 -8.34
N ALA A 172 -45.98 4.47 -7.47
CA ALA A 172 -46.56 5.75 -7.86
C ALA A 172 -45.66 6.58 -8.78
N ILE A 173 -44.35 6.51 -8.54
CA ILE A 173 -43.34 7.22 -9.33
C ILE A 173 -42.48 6.29 -10.20
N ARG A 174 -42.75 5.00 -10.17
CA ARG A 174 -42.04 3.94 -10.92
C ARG A 174 -40.52 3.96 -10.73
N THR A 175 -40.08 4.38 -9.55
CA THR A 175 -38.67 4.58 -9.25
C THR A 175 -38.27 3.69 -8.07
N ALA A 176 -37.18 2.95 -8.22
CA ALA A 176 -36.54 2.21 -7.17
C ALA A 176 -35.35 2.99 -6.60
N PHE A 177 -35.18 2.95 -5.28
CA PHE A 177 -34.07 3.61 -4.58
C PHE A 177 -33.25 2.61 -3.78
N GLN A 178 -31.95 2.74 -3.88
CA GLN A 178 -30.99 2.01 -3.07
C GLN A 178 -29.95 2.99 -2.51
N ILE A 179 -29.64 2.87 -1.22
CA ILE A 179 -28.59 3.66 -0.56
C ILE A 179 -27.65 2.67 0.07
N ASN A 180 -26.37 2.74 -0.28
CA ASN A 180 -25.33 1.99 0.41
C ASN A 180 -24.25 2.92 0.95
N GLY A 181 -23.55 2.46 1.96
CA GLY A 181 -22.46 3.19 2.54
C GLY A 181 -21.47 2.30 3.23
N SER A 182 -20.24 2.78 3.29
CA SER A 182 -19.15 2.10 3.95
C SER A 182 -18.25 3.11 4.64
N TRP A 183 -18.04 2.90 5.93
CA TRP A 183 -16.98 3.52 6.69
C TRP A 183 -15.91 2.48 6.99
N MET A 184 -14.65 2.80 6.70
CA MET A 184 -13.54 1.92 7.00
C MET A 184 -12.35 2.70 7.57
N ARG A 185 -11.59 2.05 8.44
CA ARG A 185 -10.29 2.50 8.93
C ARG A 185 -9.31 1.35 8.86
N THR A 186 -8.23 1.57 8.14
CA THR A 186 -7.12 0.60 8.00
C THR A 186 -5.88 1.13 8.69
N LYS A 187 -5.23 0.26 9.45
CA LYS A 187 -3.89 0.43 10.02
C LYS A 187 -2.96 -0.60 9.39
N SER A 188 -1.83 -0.16 8.85
CA SER A 188 -0.79 -1.01 8.29
C SER A 188 0.53 -0.72 9.00
N TRP A 189 1.25 -1.76 9.44
CA TRP A 189 2.53 -1.62 10.10
C TRP A 189 3.46 -2.81 9.78
N ARG A 190 4.75 -2.58 9.91
CA ARG A 190 5.77 -3.63 9.82
C ARG A 190 6.31 -3.97 11.19
N GLN A 191 6.77 -5.21 11.34
CA GLN A 191 7.50 -5.68 12.53
C GLN A 191 8.99 -5.71 12.24
N GLY A 192 9.80 -5.75 13.33
CA GLY A 192 11.25 -5.88 13.23
C GLY A 192 11.95 -4.54 13.09
N TYR A 193 12.88 -4.46 12.15
CA TYR A 193 13.82 -3.35 12.02
C TYR A 193 13.78 -2.78 10.61
N SER A 194 14.21 -1.52 10.48
CA SER A 194 14.62 -0.90 9.24
C SER A 194 16.08 -0.50 9.31
N PHE A 195 16.69 -0.31 8.17
CA PHE A 195 18.10 -0.03 8.03
C PHE A 195 18.27 1.25 7.23
N TYR A 196 19.20 2.09 7.64
CA TYR A 196 19.63 3.22 6.84
C TYR A 196 20.78 2.74 5.96
N ASP A 197 20.44 2.49 4.73
CA ASP A 197 21.30 1.88 3.74
C ASP A 197 21.73 2.92 2.71
N ASN A 198 23.02 3.05 2.50
CA ASN A 198 23.65 3.90 1.52
C ASN A 198 24.50 3.09 0.53
N SER A 199 24.12 1.84 0.25
CA SER A 199 24.89 0.92 -0.60
C SER A 199 24.81 1.19 -2.10
N GLU A 200 24.17 2.29 -2.52
CA GLU A 200 24.02 2.64 -3.94
C GLU A 200 25.35 2.99 -4.62
N ASP A 201 26.35 3.43 -3.86
CA ASP A 201 27.70 3.68 -4.36
C ASP A 201 28.76 3.17 -3.38
N ALA A 202 29.96 2.87 -3.89
CA ALA A 202 31.06 2.31 -3.09
C ALA A 202 31.50 3.23 -1.94
N ALA A 203 31.41 4.54 -2.09
CA ALA A 203 31.79 5.49 -1.04
C ALA A 203 30.79 5.49 0.12
N SER A 204 29.50 5.41 -0.18
CA SER A 204 28.42 5.32 0.81
C SER A 204 28.40 3.98 1.51
N ALA A 205 28.74 2.89 0.80
CA ALA A 205 28.81 1.53 1.34
C ALA A 205 29.99 1.30 2.32
N ARG A 206 30.88 2.27 2.48
CA ARG A 206 32.04 2.25 3.40
C ARG A 206 31.74 2.75 4.81
N LYS A 207 30.50 2.55 5.28
CA LYS A 207 30.08 2.96 6.63
C LYS A 207 29.26 1.85 7.28
N PRO A 208 29.31 1.71 8.60
CA PRO A 208 28.37 0.87 9.32
C PRO A 208 26.93 1.28 9.03
N VAL A 209 26.04 0.31 8.90
CA VAL A 209 24.60 0.56 8.59
C VAL A 209 23.82 0.64 9.89
N ALA A 210 23.15 1.76 10.10
CA ALA A 210 22.33 1.98 11.30
C ALA A 210 21.05 1.16 11.27
N ILE A 211 20.67 0.64 12.44
CA ILE A 211 19.46 -0.17 12.66
C ILE A 211 18.45 0.65 13.45
N TYR A 212 17.21 0.71 12.97
CA TYR A 212 16.10 1.40 13.64
C TYR A 212 14.94 0.45 13.92
N SER A 213 14.27 0.65 15.06
CA SER A 213 13.07 -0.12 15.39
C SER A 213 11.88 0.32 14.54
N GLN A 214 11.09 -0.64 14.06
CA GLN A 214 9.81 -0.38 13.42
C GLN A 214 8.66 -0.24 14.44
N GLU A 215 8.93 -0.37 15.74
CA GLU A 215 7.93 -0.25 16.80
C GLU A 215 7.35 1.18 16.82
N GLY A 216 6.01 1.29 16.82
CA GLY A 216 5.31 2.56 16.79
C GLY A 216 5.05 3.13 15.39
N ASN A 217 5.74 2.63 14.36
CA ASN A 217 5.53 3.04 12.98
C ASN A 217 4.26 2.38 12.42
N ALA A 218 3.33 3.19 11.94
CA ALA A 218 2.14 2.69 11.26
C ALA A 218 1.57 3.72 10.29
N SER A 219 0.96 3.22 9.21
CA SER A 219 0.20 4.02 8.26
C SER A 219 -1.30 3.80 8.49
N TYR A 220 -2.05 4.88 8.49
CA TYR A 220 -3.50 4.86 8.68
C TYR A 220 -4.20 5.45 7.46
N LYS A 221 -5.29 4.79 7.05
CA LYS A 221 -6.24 5.30 6.06
C LYS A 221 -7.64 5.20 6.62
N GLN A 222 -8.46 6.21 6.38
CA GLN A 222 -9.86 6.23 6.83
C GLN A 222 -10.72 6.83 5.72
N GLN A 223 -11.87 6.20 5.45
CA GLN A 223 -12.80 6.65 4.42
C GLN A 223 -14.24 6.42 4.87
N PHE A 224 -15.12 7.35 4.52
CA PHE A 224 -16.57 7.18 4.60
C PHE A 224 -17.20 7.63 3.29
N VAL A 225 -17.90 6.71 2.63
CA VAL A 225 -18.55 6.90 1.34
C VAL A 225 -19.99 6.43 1.43
N THR A 226 -20.90 7.16 0.81
CA THR A 226 -22.26 6.72 0.56
C THR A 226 -22.61 6.87 -0.91
N THR A 227 -23.48 5.99 -1.40
CA THR A 227 -23.97 6.01 -2.77
C THR A 227 -25.49 5.87 -2.75
N LEU A 228 -26.17 6.85 -3.36
CA LEU A 228 -27.60 6.79 -3.69
C LEU A 228 -27.75 6.39 -5.16
N ARG A 229 -28.49 5.33 -5.42
CA ARG A 229 -28.90 4.92 -6.75
C ARG A 229 -30.40 5.05 -6.89
N ALA A 230 -30.86 5.81 -7.90
CA ALA A 230 -32.26 5.93 -8.27
C ALA A 230 -32.44 5.35 -9.68
N THR A 231 -33.32 4.35 -9.82
CA THR A 231 -33.63 3.72 -11.12
C THR A 231 -35.09 3.96 -11.45
N HIS A 232 -35.32 4.78 -12.45
CA HIS A 232 -36.64 5.14 -12.97
C HIS A 232 -36.94 4.35 -14.24
N ASN A 233 -38.01 3.60 -14.22
CA ASN A 233 -38.44 2.77 -15.36
C ASN A 233 -39.68 3.38 -16.03
N ILE A 234 -39.63 3.61 -17.36
CA ILE A 234 -40.70 4.12 -18.20
C ILE A 234 -41.09 3.04 -19.21
N PRO A 235 -41.87 2.01 -18.82
CA PRO A 235 -42.12 0.85 -19.68
C PRO A 235 -42.82 1.19 -20.99
N ARG A 236 -43.72 2.21 -20.97
CA ARG A 236 -44.49 2.61 -22.14
C ARG A 236 -43.65 2.97 -23.36
N ILE A 237 -42.45 3.50 -23.12
CA ILE A 237 -41.52 3.92 -24.17
C ILE A 237 -40.17 3.15 -24.08
N GLY A 238 -40.09 2.15 -23.24
CA GLY A 238 -38.89 1.29 -23.11
C GLY A 238 -37.63 2.02 -22.63
N PHE A 239 -37.76 3.03 -21.76
CA PHE A 239 -36.61 3.72 -21.15
C PHE A 239 -36.41 3.32 -19.69
N VAL A 240 -35.14 3.12 -19.35
CA VAL A 240 -34.68 3.00 -17.97
C VAL A 240 -33.61 4.06 -17.71
N VAL A 241 -33.87 4.92 -16.74
CA VAL A 241 -32.94 5.98 -16.33
C VAL A 241 -32.40 5.66 -14.96
N THR A 242 -31.08 5.48 -14.84
CA THR A 242 -30.40 5.27 -13.58
C THR A 242 -29.49 6.44 -13.27
N MET A 243 -29.73 7.09 -12.14
CA MET A 243 -28.86 8.11 -11.59
C MET A 243 -28.15 7.58 -10.35
N THR A 244 -26.84 7.80 -10.26
CA THR A 244 -26.02 7.44 -9.10
C THR A 244 -25.36 8.69 -8.57
N ALA A 245 -25.61 9.01 -7.30
CA ALA A 245 -24.97 10.08 -6.57
C ALA A 245 -24.07 9.48 -5.51
N GLN A 246 -22.77 9.67 -5.64
CA GLN A 246 -21.78 9.23 -4.66
C GLN A 246 -21.29 10.43 -3.85
N ALA A 247 -21.31 10.29 -2.53
CA ALA A 247 -20.76 11.26 -1.60
C ALA A 247 -19.56 10.66 -0.86
N ILE A 248 -18.40 11.26 -1.00
CA ILE A 248 -17.21 10.94 -0.22
C ILE A 248 -17.18 11.93 0.95
N TRP A 249 -17.71 11.51 2.10
CA TRP A 249 -17.86 12.33 3.29
C TRP A 249 -16.56 12.57 4.02
N GLN A 250 -15.71 11.56 4.03
CA GLN A 250 -14.41 11.59 4.68
C GLN A 250 -13.41 10.77 3.89
N GLN A 251 -12.26 11.35 3.65
CA GLN A 251 -11.08 10.66 3.16
C GLN A 251 -9.88 11.24 3.88
N SER A 252 -9.15 10.42 4.61
CA SER A 252 -7.98 10.87 5.36
C SER A 252 -6.92 9.80 5.45
N ASN A 253 -5.67 10.25 5.56
CA ASN A 253 -4.52 9.39 5.79
C ASN A 253 -3.50 10.10 6.70
N TRP A 254 -2.76 9.33 7.48
CA TRP A 254 -1.67 9.80 8.34
C TRP A 254 -0.78 8.64 8.73
N ASN A 255 0.44 8.95 9.17
CA ASN A 255 1.34 7.98 9.75
C ASN A 255 1.56 8.27 11.24
N THR A 256 1.89 7.24 12.00
CA THR A 256 2.52 7.37 13.30
C THR A 256 3.97 6.95 13.17
N PHE A 257 4.83 7.58 13.95
CA PHE A 257 6.24 7.31 13.98
C PHE A 257 6.63 6.93 15.39
N GLY A 258 7.43 5.87 15.51
CA GLY A 258 8.12 5.50 16.72
C GLY A 258 9.42 6.28 16.85
N ASN A 259 10.44 5.64 17.37
CA ASN A 259 11.77 6.21 17.45
C ASN A 259 12.57 5.83 16.18
N ASP A 260 12.33 6.53 15.09
CA ASP A 260 12.93 6.29 13.77
C ASP A 260 14.15 7.18 13.46
N SER A 261 14.48 8.11 14.35
CA SER A 261 15.63 9.00 14.21
C SER A 261 16.85 8.54 15.02
N ILE A 262 16.66 7.72 16.04
CA ILE A 262 17.71 7.22 16.95
C ILE A 262 17.96 5.75 16.65
N PRO A 263 19.20 5.37 16.29
CA PRO A 263 19.52 3.96 16.03
C PRO A 263 19.43 3.12 17.30
N VAL A 264 18.99 1.88 17.16
CA VAL A 264 18.96 0.87 18.21
C VAL A 264 20.17 -0.07 18.12
N GLY A 265 21.01 0.09 17.10
CA GLY A 265 22.20 -0.67 16.83
C GLY A 265 22.78 -0.33 15.47
N TYR A 266 23.76 -1.12 15.04
CA TYR A 266 24.37 -1.01 13.73
C TYR A 266 24.91 -2.36 13.24
N LEU A 267 25.10 -2.47 11.94
CA LEU A 267 25.87 -3.54 11.27
C LEU A 267 27.29 -3.04 11.04
N ALA A 268 28.26 -3.81 11.51
CA ALA A 268 29.67 -3.47 11.31
C ALA A 268 30.05 -3.55 9.83
N LEU A 269 30.96 -2.68 9.39
CA LEU A 269 31.41 -2.63 8.00
C LEU A 269 32.26 -3.86 7.64
N GLU A 270 33.06 -4.36 8.60
CA GLU A 270 34.07 -5.36 8.35
C GLU A 270 33.49 -6.74 8.04
N ASP A 271 32.38 -7.09 8.68
CA ASP A 271 31.82 -8.45 8.64
C ASP A 271 30.30 -8.52 8.65
N ALA A 272 29.62 -7.37 8.54
CA ALA A 272 28.17 -7.25 8.67
C ALA A 272 27.62 -7.75 10.02
N SER A 273 28.43 -7.85 11.06
CA SER A 273 28.01 -8.31 12.39
C SER A 273 27.04 -7.31 13.03
N VAL A 274 26.04 -7.85 13.74
CA VAL A 274 24.96 -7.06 14.38
C VAL A 274 25.40 -6.60 15.76
N ASN A 275 25.46 -5.29 15.95
CA ASN A 275 25.82 -4.65 17.23
C ASN A 275 24.62 -3.87 17.78
N MET A 276 23.83 -4.51 18.66
CA MET A 276 22.68 -3.87 19.28
C MET A 276 23.07 -3.06 20.52
N PHE A 277 22.56 -1.83 20.62
CA PHE A 277 22.70 -1.04 21.84
C PHE A 277 21.79 -1.57 22.94
N PRO A 278 22.22 -1.50 24.22
CA PRO A 278 21.32 -1.79 25.33
C PRO A 278 20.04 -0.98 25.24
N LYS A 279 18.90 -1.61 25.54
CA LYS A 279 17.58 -0.95 25.44
C LYS A 279 17.55 0.35 26.27
N GLY A 280 17.18 1.45 25.64
CA GLY A 280 17.09 2.77 26.29
C GLY A 280 18.43 3.48 26.51
N LYS A 281 19.55 2.95 25.96
CA LYS A 281 20.86 3.58 26.06
C LYS A 281 20.87 4.99 25.46
N TYR A 282 20.22 5.16 24.32
CA TYR A 282 20.09 6.46 23.66
C TYR A 282 18.60 6.80 23.54
N THR A 283 18.22 7.96 24.07
CA THR A 283 16.83 8.48 24.04
C THR A 283 16.74 9.83 23.32
N THR A 284 17.90 10.48 23.09
CA THR A 284 17.99 11.75 22.37
C THR A 284 19.07 11.68 21.30
N THR A 285 18.89 12.50 20.26
CA THR A 285 19.88 12.61 19.18
C THR A 285 21.23 13.15 19.66
N GLN A 286 21.23 13.97 20.72
CA GLN A 286 22.45 14.49 21.30
C GLN A 286 23.29 13.40 21.93
N GLN A 287 22.68 12.47 22.68
CA GLN A 287 23.40 11.33 23.28
C GLN A 287 24.08 10.46 22.22
N VAL A 288 23.45 10.27 21.06
CA VAL A 288 24.03 9.54 19.92
C VAL A 288 25.23 10.27 19.34
N LYS A 289 25.14 11.61 19.20
CA LYS A 289 26.26 12.45 18.74
C LYS A 289 27.43 12.41 19.70
N ASP A 290 27.18 12.57 21.01
CA ASP A 290 28.20 12.58 22.04
C ASP A 290 28.95 11.23 22.15
N ALA A 291 28.25 10.14 21.78
CA ALA A 291 28.83 8.80 21.70
C ALA A 291 29.61 8.53 20.39
N GLY A 292 29.72 9.51 19.49
CA GLY A 292 30.43 9.38 18.23
C GLY A 292 29.60 8.75 17.08
N TYR A 293 28.32 8.44 17.30
CA TYR A 293 27.44 7.82 16.32
C TYR A 293 26.54 8.83 15.56
N GLY A 294 26.91 10.11 15.57
CA GLY A 294 26.11 11.15 14.92
C GLY A 294 25.80 10.91 13.45
N TYR A 295 26.69 10.23 12.72
CA TYR A 295 26.53 9.83 11.32
C TYR A 295 25.43 8.76 11.11
N MET A 296 25.00 8.07 12.17
CA MET A 296 23.93 7.09 12.14
C MET A 296 22.56 7.71 12.42
N LEU A 297 22.45 9.02 12.65
CA LEU A 297 21.17 9.66 12.89
C LEU A 297 20.40 9.81 11.57
N ASN A 298 19.15 9.35 11.58
CA ASN A 298 18.26 9.51 10.45
C ASN A 298 17.46 10.82 10.60
N ASN A 299 17.58 11.70 9.64
CA ASN A 299 16.80 12.94 9.60
C ASN A 299 15.47 12.70 8.88
N VAL A 300 14.52 12.15 9.60
CA VAL A 300 13.20 11.80 9.07
C VAL A 300 12.26 12.99 9.14
N SER A 301 11.64 13.34 8.02
CA SER A 301 10.54 14.30 8.00
C SER A 301 9.25 13.63 8.44
N HIS A 302 8.66 14.11 9.55
CA HIS A 302 7.39 13.63 10.08
C HIS A 302 6.16 14.35 9.51
N ASN A 303 6.26 15.00 8.35
CA ASN A 303 5.13 15.66 7.70
C ASN A 303 3.93 14.72 7.49
N ASN A 304 4.20 13.43 7.27
CA ASN A 304 3.16 12.41 7.14
C ASN A 304 2.41 12.09 8.45
N ALA A 305 2.87 12.59 9.62
CA ALA A 305 2.12 12.52 10.87
C ALA A 305 0.91 13.46 10.85
N ILE A 306 0.99 14.55 10.09
CA ILE A 306 -0.13 15.47 9.90
C ILE A 306 -1.25 14.70 9.18
N LYS A 307 -2.42 14.64 9.81
CA LYS A 307 -3.59 13.99 9.21
C LYS A 307 -4.06 14.78 7.99
N GLU A 308 -3.79 14.24 6.79
CA GLU A 308 -4.39 14.73 5.56
C GLU A 308 -5.86 14.35 5.53
N SER A 309 -6.74 15.33 5.42
CA SER A 309 -8.19 15.13 5.42
C SER A 309 -8.84 16.12 4.47
N TYR A 310 -9.71 15.62 3.63
CA TYR A 310 -10.42 16.41 2.63
C TYR A 310 -11.87 16.65 3.04
N SER A 311 -12.40 17.83 2.70
CA SER A 311 -13.82 18.15 2.83
C SER A 311 -14.68 17.24 1.95
N PRO A 312 -15.94 17.01 2.29
CA PRO A 312 -16.84 16.22 1.46
C PRO A 312 -16.88 16.66 0.00
N TYR A 313 -16.99 15.72 -0.90
CA TYR A 313 -17.18 15.97 -2.33
C TYR A 313 -18.08 14.91 -2.94
N PHE A 314 -18.66 15.24 -4.10
CA PHE A 314 -19.75 14.49 -4.71
C PHE A 314 -19.41 14.15 -6.16
N CYS A 315 -19.88 13.00 -6.61
CA CYS A 315 -19.81 12.56 -7.99
C CYS A 315 -21.20 12.09 -8.45
N PHE A 316 -21.65 12.55 -9.61
CA PHE A 316 -22.94 12.19 -10.16
C PHE A 316 -22.76 11.50 -11.50
N ASN A 317 -23.37 10.32 -11.64
CA ASN A 317 -23.34 9.52 -12.85
C ASN A 317 -24.75 9.27 -13.35
N LEU A 318 -24.91 9.25 -14.66
CA LEU A 318 -26.17 9.01 -15.36
C LEU A 318 -25.99 7.82 -16.30
N ASN A 319 -27.00 6.95 -16.32
CA ASN A 319 -27.14 5.92 -17.35
C ASN A 319 -28.57 5.96 -17.86
N VAL A 320 -28.74 6.06 -19.17
CA VAL A 320 -30.05 6.05 -19.85
C VAL A 320 -30.03 4.91 -20.84
N THR A 321 -30.86 3.91 -20.60
CA THR A 321 -30.98 2.73 -21.47
C THR A 321 -32.33 2.80 -22.21
N LYS A 322 -32.28 2.63 -23.51
CA LYS A 322 -33.44 2.43 -24.38
C LYS A 322 -33.48 0.95 -24.76
N GLU A 323 -34.56 0.28 -24.38
CA GLU A 323 -34.90 -1.04 -24.87
C GLU A 323 -35.73 -0.89 -26.17
N ILE A 324 -35.16 -1.28 -27.31
CA ILE A 324 -35.79 -1.18 -28.63
C ILE A 324 -36.59 -2.44 -28.91
N SER A 325 -36.08 -3.60 -28.49
CA SER A 325 -36.73 -4.88 -28.56
C SER A 325 -36.17 -5.81 -27.47
N ASN A 326 -36.69 -7.01 -27.35
CA ASN A 326 -36.13 -8.01 -26.46
C ASN A 326 -34.67 -8.36 -26.80
N MET A 327 -34.22 -8.03 -28.02
CA MET A 327 -32.88 -8.36 -28.53
C MET A 327 -31.90 -7.18 -28.52
N LEU A 328 -32.40 -5.94 -28.53
CA LEU A 328 -31.56 -4.76 -28.75
C LEU A 328 -31.76 -3.72 -27.65
N ARG A 329 -30.64 -3.32 -27.03
CA ARG A 329 -30.56 -2.21 -26.06
C ARG A 329 -29.50 -1.21 -26.48
N VAL A 330 -29.80 0.07 -26.32
CA VAL A 330 -28.85 1.15 -26.48
C VAL A 330 -28.74 1.90 -25.15
N SER A 331 -27.57 2.02 -24.60
CA SER A 331 -27.32 2.71 -23.33
C SER A 331 -26.37 3.88 -23.54
N PHE A 332 -26.79 5.05 -23.11
CA PHE A 332 -25.91 6.22 -22.94
C PHE A 332 -25.50 6.31 -21.48
N PHE A 333 -24.22 6.54 -21.23
CA PHE A 333 -23.73 6.79 -19.87
C PHE A 333 -22.86 8.04 -19.81
N ALA A 334 -22.94 8.74 -18.67
CA ALA A 334 -22.11 9.89 -18.35
C ALA A 334 -21.63 9.79 -16.91
N ASN A 335 -20.32 9.74 -16.71
CA ASN A 335 -19.68 9.72 -15.41
C ASN A 335 -19.19 11.12 -15.06
N ASN A 336 -19.35 11.50 -13.77
CA ASN A 336 -19.09 12.85 -13.29
C ASN A 336 -19.78 13.93 -14.18
N MET A 337 -21.07 13.73 -14.43
CA MET A 337 -21.85 14.52 -15.39
C MET A 337 -21.85 16.03 -15.09
N PHE A 338 -21.66 16.43 -13.85
CA PHE A 338 -21.58 17.84 -13.45
C PHE A 338 -20.15 18.39 -13.44
N ARG A 339 -19.17 17.63 -13.94
CA ARG A 339 -17.75 18.02 -14.01
C ARG A 339 -17.20 18.52 -12.69
N SER A 340 -17.57 17.85 -11.60
CA SER A 340 -17.10 18.20 -10.25
C SER A 340 -15.64 17.77 -10.07
N TYR A 341 -14.72 18.73 -10.07
CA TYR A 341 -13.27 18.51 -9.91
C TYR A 341 -12.74 19.34 -8.74
N PRO A 342 -13.16 19.03 -7.49
CA PRO A 342 -12.70 19.82 -6.35
C PRO A 342 -11.20 19.68 -6.17
N ARG A 343 -10.51 20.82 -6.12
CA ARG A 343 -9.10 20.91 -5.78
C ARG A 343 -8.97 21.11 -4.28
N ARG A 344 -8.08 20.36 -3.67
CA ARG A 344 -7.80 20.43 -2.22
C ARG A 344 -6.32 20.67 -2.01
N GLU A 345 -6.02 21.66 -1.19
CA GLU A 345 -4.67 21.93 -0.78
C GLU A 345 -4.21 20.90 0.26
N SER A 346 -2.98 20.43 0.13
CA SER A 346 -2.37 19.53 1.08
C SER A 346 -2.04 20.27 2.38
N LYS A 347 -2.42 19.69 3.51
CA LYS A 347 -2.03 20.19 4.83
C LYS A 347 -0.56 19.91 5.15
N ARG A 348 0.03 18.92 4.46
CA ARG A 348 1.44 18.53 4.63
C ARG A 348 2.39 19.40 3.85
N ASN A 349 1.97 19.81 2.66
CA ASN A 349 2.75 20.58 1.71
C ASN A 349 1.92 21.77 1.24
N PRO A 350 1.92 22.89 1.97
CA PRO A 350 1.22 24.12 1.56
C PRO A 350 1.64 24.53 0.13
N GLY A 351 0.68 24.95 -0.67
CA GLY A 351 0.87 25.25 -2.09
C GLY A 351 0.77 24.03 -3.02
N SER A 352 0.73 22.81 -2.51
CA SER A 352 0.48 21.60 -3.30
C SER A 352 -1.02 21.26 -3.33
N TYR A 353 -1.56 21.00 -4.51
CA TYR A 353 -2.98 20.74 -4.71
C TYR A 353 -3.22 19.37 -5.30
N ILE A 354 -4.23 18.66 -4.78
CA ILE A 354 -4.74 17.40 -5.31
C ILE A 354 -6.11 17.69 -5.92
N GLN A 355 -6.32 17.23 -7.15
CA GLN A 355 -7.62 17.23 -7.80
C GLN A 355 -8.33 15.90 -7.50
N LEU A 356 -9.53 15.99 -6.94
CA LEU A 356 -10.36 14.84 -6.60
C LEU A 356 -11.39 14.59 -7.72
N ASN A 357 -11.95 13.39 -7.75
CA ASN A 357 -12.83 12.83 -8.77
C ASN A 357 -12.16 12.48 -10.11
N ASN A 358 -12.76 11.50 -10.77
CA ASN A 358 -12.41 11.13 -12.13
C ASN A 358 -12.87 12.20 -13.12
N ARG A 359 -12.20 12.28 -14.26
CA ARG A 359 -12.61 13.19 -15.33
C ARG A 359 -14.00 12.83 -15.84
N PHE A 360 -14.70 13.84 -16.33
CA PHE A 360 -15.96 13.63 -17.07
C PHE A 360 -15.70 12.69 -18.24
N PHE A 361 -16.54 11.67 -18.33
CA PHE A 361 -16.48 10.68 -19.40
C PHE A 361 -17.91 10.28 -19.77
N PHE A 362 -18.19 10.14 -21.06
CA PHE A 362 -19.47 9.65 -21.58
C PHE A 362 -19.23 8.66 -22.71
N GLY A 363 -20.22 7.83 -22.96
CA GLY A 363 -20.17 6.86 -24.04
C GLY A 363 -21.53 6.27 -24.36
N LEU A 364 -21.54 5.47 -25.41
CA LEU A 364 -22.68 4.68 -25.87
C LEU A 364 -22.29 3.20 -25.83
N GLU A 365 -23.21 2.38 -25.41
CA GLU A 365 -23.12 0.93 -25.42
C GLU A 365 -24.29 0.35 -26.23
N LEU A 366 -23.99 -0.56 -27.13
CA LEU A 366 -24.97 -1.33 -27.88
C LEU A 366 -24.89 -2.79 -27.39
N SER A 367 -26.01 -3.32 -26.88
CA SER A 367 -26.11 -4.71 -26.43
C SER A 367 -27.11 -5.44 -27.32
N LEU A 368 -26.68 -6.54 -27.92
CA LEU A 368 -27.47 -7.45 -28.71
C LEU A 368 -27.54 -8.80 -28.00
N THR A 369 -28.74 -9.28 -27.72
CA THR A 369 -28.98 -10.62 -27.18
C THR A 369 -29.47 -11.51 -28.31
N LEU A 370 -28.68 -12.54 -28.64
CA LEU A 370 -28.96 -13.52 -29.69
C LEU A 370 -29.77 -14.70 -29.13
#